data_1e5534e3e0ddbe5f6bb227c0e539ca5d
#
_entry.id   1e5534e3e0ddbe5f6bb227c0e539ca5d
#
_cell.length_a   1.000
_cell.length_b   1.000
_cell.length_c   1.000
_cell.angle_alpha   90.00
_cell.angle_beta   90.00
_cell.angle_gamma   90.00
#
_symmetry.space_group_name_H-M   'P 1'
#
loop_
_entity.id
_entity.type
_entity.pdbx_description
1 polymer ?
#
loop_
_entity_poly.entity_id
_entity_poly.type
_entity_poly.pdbx_seq_one_letter_code
_entity_poly.pdbx_strand_id
1 'polypeptide(L)'
;MMLRNKKHGDVNLGKWIGVGGKFESGESAEMCLRREVREETGIEPDNFVFHGIIDFISDTAEDEEMYLYSAEISSEMAEAVTLNAEDEGTLRFIPDDEIMSLPLWEGDRVFLDELLSGRKRISYEFTYKKDRLVKSRKVLIRNILFDLDGTLIDTGEGIMRSARYALESIGIEVSDYRELSFFVGPPLVHTYTQRYGLDMDTARRLVTKYRERYNDIGLFECEPYKGVIECVQDLRDKGYRTFVASSKPEAMCRRLLMHFDMLKLFDDVAGATPDGKIDTKSEVLYELFGRYPADTPGFAASSILIGDTRYDIAGANDVGISSLGVSYGYGSAEELSSLGAASIVSDISEITDSLIQGL
;
A
#
# COMPACT_ATOMS: atom_id res chain seq x y z
N MET A 1 -14.12 20.84 3.69
CA MET A 1 -14.83 20.52 2.43
C MET A 1 -14.90 21.75 1.54
N MET A 2 -15.01 21.55 0.22
CA MET A 2 -15.09 22.62 -0.78
C MET A 2 -16.49 22.68 -1.40
N LEU A 3 -17.12 23.82 -1.40
CA LEU A 3 -18.32 24.09 -2.19
C LEU A 3 -17.91 24.51 -3.62
N ARG A 4 -18.27 23.73 -4.62
CA ARG A 4 -18.00 24.04 -6.04
C ARG A 4 -19.01 25.08 -6.53
N ASN A 5 -18.64 26.35 -6.58
CA ASN A 5 -19.58 27.44 -6.89
C ASN A 5 -19.04 28.49 -7.87
N LYS A 6 -17.88 28.28 -8.49
CA LYS A 6 -17.22 29.29 -9.31
C LYS A 6 -17.09 28.93 -10.79
N LYS A 7 -16.90 27.65 -11.14
CA LYS A 7 -16.61 27.21 -12.52
C LYS A 7 -17.90 26.84 -13.26
N HIS A 8 -18.23 27.57 -14.34
CA HIS A 8 -19.35 27.20 -15.22
C HIS A 8 -19.04 25.89 -15.97
N GLY A 9 -20.01 24.97 -15.96
CA GLY A 9 -19.86 23.65 -16.62
C GLY A 9 -19.18 22.59 -15.73
N ASP A 10 -18.90 22.90 -14.47
CA ASP A 10 -18.43 21.92 -13.50
C ASP A 10 -19.58 20.95 -13.14
N VAL A 11 -19.34 19.66 -13.28
CA VAL A 11 -20.30 18.59 -12.91
C VAL A 11 -20.68 18.68 -11.44
N ASN A 12 -19.78 19.18 -10.58
CA ASN A 12 -19.95 19.33 -9.16
C ASN A 12 -20.57 20.68 -8.75
N LEU A 13 -21.02 21.52 -9.72
CA LEU A 13 -21.53 22.86 -9.40
C LEU A 13 -22.67 22.82 -8.37
N GLY A 14 -22.49 23.55 -7.27
CA GLY A 14 -23.44 23.60 -6.14
C GLY A 14 -23.34 22.43 -5.15
N LYS A 15 -22.39 21.53 -5.33
CA LYS A 15 -22.12 20.43 -4.41
C LYS A 15 -20.93 20.73 -3.50
N TRP A 16 -20.95 20.10 -2.32
CA TRP A 16 -19.79 20.03 -1.44
C TRP A 16 -19.03 18.74 -1.72
N ILE A 17 -17.73 18.85 -1.92
CA ILE A 17 -16.82 17.72 -2.17
C ILE A 17 -15.63 17.76 -1.22
N GLY A 18 -14.81 16.71 -1.20
CA GLY A 18 -13.51 16.69 -0.55
C GLY A 18 -12.52 17.66 -1.21
N VAL A 19 -11.35 17.80 -0.60
CA VAL A 19 -10.15 18.42 -1.21
C VAL A 19 -9.47 17.37 -2.07
N GLY A 20 -9.04 17.70 -3.29
CA GLY A 20 -8.35 16.79 -4.19
C GLY A 20 -8.60 17.08 -5.65
N GLY A 21 -7.85 16.40 -6.52
CA GLY A 21 -7.91 16.57 -7.96
C GLY A 21 -7.44 15.35 -8.75
N LYS A 22 -7.11 15.57 -10.02
CA LYS A 22 -6.72 14.51 -10.94
C LYS A 22 -5.22 14.27 -10.94
N PHE A 23 -4.81 13.02 -11.15
CA PHE A 23 -3.40 12.66 -11.29
C PHE A 23 -2.73 13.42 -12.44
N GLU A 24 -1.52 13.89 -12.21
CA GLU A 24 -0.60 14.28 -13.26
C GLU A 24 0.22 13.08 -13.76
N SER A 25 0.86 13.24 -14.93
CA SER A 25 1.63 12.14 -15.52
C SER A 25 2.79 11.70 -14.62
N GLY A 26 2.74 10.45 -14.17
CA GLY A 26 3.76 9.83 -13.31
C GLY A 26 3.57 10.04 -11.81
N GLU A 27 2.45 10.64 -11.38
CA GLU A 27 2.12 10.73 -9.96
C GLU A 27 1.58 9.40 -9.42
N SER A 28 1.96 9.07 -8.17
CA SER A 28 1.24 8.11 -7.34
C SER A 28 0.02 8.78 -6.68
N ALA A 29 -0.88 7.96 -6.11
CA ALA A 29 -2.05 8.47 -5.39
C ALA A 29 -1.66 9.42 -4.24
N GLU A 30 -0.61 9.08 -3.48
CA GLU A 30 -0.12 9.93 -2.39
C GLU A 30 0.54 11.21 -2.91
N MET A 31 1.29 11.16 -4.01
CA MET A 31 1.89 12.37 -4.61
C MET A 31 0.82 13.36 -5.06
N CYS A 32 -0.20 12.87 -5.77
CA CYS A 32 -1.35 13.67 -6.18
C CYS A 32 -2.05 14.29 -4.97
N LEU A 33 -2.37 13.48 -3.96
CA LEU A 33 -3.01 13.95 -2.73
C LEU A 33 -2.22 15.08 -2.06
N ARG A 34 -0.91 14.91 -1.85
CA ARG A 34 -0.05 15.92 -1.20
C ARG A 34 0.02 17.21 -2.00
N ARG A 35 0.12 17.12 -3.34
CA ARG A 35 0.12 18.29 -4.22
C ARG A 35 -1.21 19.04 -4.11
N GLU A 36 -2.33 18.37 -4.30
CA GLU A 36 -3.67 18.96 -4.30
C GLU A 36 -4.02 19.59 -2.93
N VAL A 37 -3.73 18.88 -1.82
CA VAL A 37 -3.96 19.42 -0.49
C VAL A 37 -3.16 20.70 -0.26
N ARG A 38 -1.89 20.73 -0.66
CA ARG A 38 -1.05 21.93 -0.56
C ARG A 38 -1.57 23.08 -1.42
N GLU A 39 -1.95 22.81 -2.68
CA GLU A 39 -2.43 23.80 -3.64
C GLU A 39 -3.76 24.41 -3.19
N GLU A 40 -4.71 23.58 -2.73
CA GLU A 40 -6.04 24.07 -2.33
C GLU A 40 -6.10 24.64 -0.91
N THR A 41 -5.28 24.15 0.03
CA THR A 41 -5.38 24.51 1.44
C THR A 41 -4.16 25.25 2.01
N GLY A 42 -3.01 25.14 1.36
CA GLY A 42 -1.75 25.72 1.83
C GLY A 42 -1.08 24.97 2.97
N ILE A 43 -1.59 23.81 3.40
CA ILE A 43 -1.00 22.99 4.46
C ILE A 43 -0.47 21.66 3.92
N GLU A 44 0.45 21.03 4.65
CA GLU A 44 1.04 19.74 4.32
C GLU A 44 0.94 18.79 5.53
N PRO A 45 -0.19 18.05 5.71
CA PRO A 45 -0.29 17.02 6.74
C PRO A 45 0.68 15.87 6.47
N ASP A 46 1.21 15.26 7.55
CA ASP A 46 2.15 14.13 7.44
C ASP A 46 1.47 12.76 7.58
N ASN A 47 0.24 12.74 8.13
CA ASN A 47 -0.46 11.55 8.60
C ASN A 47 -1.70 11.22 7.77
N PHE A 48 -1.56 11.09 6.46
CA PHE A 48 -2.64 10.63 5.60
C PHE A 48 -2.97 9.15 5.85
N VAL A 49 -4.24 8.87 6.03
CA VAL A 49 -4.79 7.51 6.17
C VAL A 49 -5.59 7.18 4.92
N PHE A 50 -5.18 6.14 4.21
CA PHE A 50 -5.92 5.62 3.07
C PHE A 50 -7.12 4.79 3.53
N HIS A 51 -8.32 5.06 2.98
CA HIS A 51 -9.54 4.34 3.30
C HIS A 51 -9.99 3.36 2.22
N GLY A 52 -9.72 3.67 0.96
CA GLY A 52 -10.11 2.79 -0.15
C GLY A 52 -10.36 3.51 -1.46
N ILE A 53 -10.87 2.76 -2.42
CA ILE A 53 -11.15 3.25 -3.77
C ILE A 53 -12.67 3.30 -3.97
N ILE A 54 -13.13 4.40 -4.55
CA ILE A 54 -14.52 4.61 -4.95
C ILE A 54 -14.56 4.75 -6.47
N ASP A 55 -15.22 3.78 -7.14
CA ASP A 55 -15.43 3.80 -8.58
C ASP A 55 -16.73 4.52 -8.90
N PHE A 56 -16.69 5.54 -9.73
CA PHE A 56 -17.84 6.25 -10.27
C PHE A 56 -18.01 5.89 -11.74
N ILE A 57 -19.08 5.16 -12.06
CA ILE A 57 -19.45 4.77 -13.42
C ILE A 57 -20.61 5.66 -13.86
N SER A 58 -20.47 6.36 -14.98
CA SER A 58 -21.44 7.35 -15.45
C SER A 58 -21.82 7.14 -16.93
N ASP A 59 -23.09 7.38 -17.26
CA ASP A 59 -23.57 7.41 -18.65
C ASP A 59 -23.40 8.78 -19.33
N THR A 60 -22.96 9.80 -18.59
CA THR A 60 -22.85 11.19 -19.07
C THR A 60 -21.46 11.82 -18.88
N ALA A 61 -20.57 11.18 -18.13
CA ALA A 61 -19.20 11.60 -17.87
C ALA A 61 -18.25 10.41 -18.04
N GLU A 62 -16.95 10.66 -18.05
CA GLU A 62 -15.94 9.60 -17.98
C GLU A 62 -16.04 8.88 -16.65
N ASP A 63 -15.79 7.57 -16.65
CA ASP A 63 -15.67 6.80 -15.42
C ASP A 63 -14.47 7.32 -14.63
N GLU A 64 -14.64 7.48 -13.31
CA GLU A 64 -13.61 8.01 -12.44
C GLU A 64 -13.35 7.03 -11.27
N GLU A 65 -12.08 6.88 -10.93
CA GLU A 65 -11.61 6.14 -9.77
C GLU A 65 -11.08 7.15 -8.75
N MET A 66 -11.70 7.23 -7.57
CA MET A 66 -11.33 8.15 -6.50
C MET A 66 -10.64 7.40 -5.37
N TYR A 67 -9.45 7.83 -5.01
CA TYR A 67 -8.68 7.35 -3.87
C TYR A 67 -9.04 8.17 -2.62
N LEU A 68 -9.71 7.54 -1.65
CA LEU A 68 -10.23 8.20 -0.46
C LEU A 68 -9.21 8.20 0.68
N TYR A 69 -8.84 9.39 1.13
CA TYR A 69 -7.93 9.60 2.26
C TYR A 69 -8.55 10.51 3.32
N SER A 70 -8.04 10.41 4.55
CA SER A 70 -8.23 11.42 5.60
C SER A 70 -6.89 11.78 6.24
N ALA A 71 -6.84 12.94 6.90
CA ALA A 71 -5.71 13.33 7.75
C ALA A 71 -6.22 14.08 8.96
N GLU A 72 -5.60 13.88 10.12
CA GLU A 72 -5.79 14.73 11.28
C GLU A 72 -4.83 15.92 11.19
N ILE A 73 -5.33 17.12 11.45
CA ILE A 73 -4.52 18.33 11.44
C ILE A 73 -4.55 19.01 12.81
N SER A 74 -3.46 19.64 13.20
CA SER A 74 -3.40 20.43 14.44
C SER A 74 -4.23 21.71 14.34
N SER A 75 -4.56 22.30 15.48
CA SER A 75 -5.24 23.61 15.52
C SER A 75 -4.41 24.69 14.81
N GLU A 76 -3.09 24.64 14.91
CA GLU A 76 -2.17 25.58 14.24
C GLU A 76 -2.24 25.41 12.70
N MET A 77 -2.27 24.17 12.20
CA MET A 77 -2.49 23.90 10.77
C MET A 77 -3.86 24.37 10.31
N ALA A 78 -4.91 24.16 11.14
CA ALA A 78 -6.26 24.61 10.82
C ALA A 78 -6.35 26.14 10.69
N GLU A 79 -5.64 26.89 11.54
CA GLU A 79 -5.53 28.35 11.45
C GLU A 79 -4.72 28.81 10.23
N ALA A 80 -3.75 27.99 9.80
CA ALA A 80 -2.91 28.28 8.64
C ALA A 80 -3.59 27.97 7.30
N VAL A 81 -4.70 27.25 7.29
CA VAL A 81 -5.45 26.95 6.06
C VAL A 81 -5.82 28.27 5.39
N THR A 82 -5.15 28.54 4.29
CA THR A 82 -5.50 29.67 3.44
C THR A 82 -6.67 29.22 2.57
N LEU A 83 -7.79 29.89 2.71
CA LEU A 83 -9.02 29.64 1.96
C LEU A 83 -8.86 30.10 0.47
N ASN A 84 -7.75 29.74 -0.13
CA ASN A 84 -7.31 30.24 -1.45
C ASN A 84 -7.87 29.46 -2.64
N ALA A 85 -8.91 28.70 -2.48
CA ALA A 85 -9.62 28.10 -3.62
C ALA A 85 -10.35 29.16 -4.46
N GLU A 86 -9.64 30.27 -4.78
CA GLU A 86 -10.23 31.43 -5.48
C GLU A 86 -10.78 31.06 -6.85
N ASP A 87 -10.23 30.06 -7.50
CA ASP A 87 -10.62 29.66 -8.86
C ASP A 87 -11.63 28.50 -8.92
N GLU A 88 -11.73 27.68 -7.90
CA GLU A 88 -12.52 26.44 -7.95
C GLU A 88 -13.77 26.44 -7.05
N GLY A 89 -13.71 27.02 -5.87
CA GLY A 89 -14.81 26.97 -4.93
C GLY A 89 -14.58 27.73 -3.63
N THR A 90 -15.36 27.40 -2.62
CA THR A 90 -15.25 27.97 -1.28
C THR A 90 -14.95 26.86 -0.27
N LEU A 91 -13.78 26.90 0.36
CA LEU A 91 -13.40 25.97 1.44
C LEU A 91 -14.05 26.37 2.77
N ARG A 92 -14.47 25.38 3.53
CA ARG A 92 -14.93 25.52 4.91
C ARG A 92 -14.61 24.30 5.75
N PHE A 93 -14.33 24.52 7.03
CA PHE A 93 -14.46 23.49 8.05
C PHE A 93 -15.94 23.28 8.35
N ILE A 94 -16.41 22.05 8.28
CA ILE A 94 -17.79 21.65 8.50
C ILE A 94 -17.83 20.72 9.71
N PRO A 95 -18.65 20.98 10.72
CA PRO A 95 -18.88 20.03 11.80
C PRO A 95 -19.40 18.68 11.28
N ASP A 96 -18.94 17.56 11.88
CA ASP A 96 -19.28 16.22 11.42
C ASP A 96 -20.80 15.98 11.36
N ASP A 97 -21.54 16.49 12.32
CA ASP A 97 -23.00 16.38 12.41
C ASP A 97 -23.76 17.23 11.37
N GLU A 98 -23.08 18.18 10.73
CA GLU A 98 -23.65 19.02 9.68
C GLU A 98 -23.39 18.46 8.27
N ILE A 99 -22.37 17.60 8.08
CA ILE A 99 -21.92 17.12 6.76
C ILE A 99 -23.08 16.49 5.98
N MET A 100 -23.88 15.65 6.62
CA MET A 100 -25.00 14.94 5.95
C MET A 100 -26.17 15.85 5.57
N SER A 101 -26.21 17.09 6.06
CA SER A 101 -27.22 18.10 5.68
C SER A 101 -26.85 18.87 4.41
N LEU A 102 -25.61 18.78 3.97
CA LEU A 102 -25.08 19.51 2.81
C LEU A 102 -25.63 18.98 1.48
N PRO A 103 -25.62 19.79 0.41
CA PRO A 103 -25.84 19.32 -0.95
C PRO A 103 -24.65 18.45 -1.43
N LEU A 104 -24.73 17.16 -1.19
CA LEU A 104 -23.76 16.15 -1.59
C LEU A 104 -24.29 15.33 -2.77
N TRP A 105 -23.41 14.60 -3.45
CA TRP A 105 -23.81 13.51 -4.32
C TRP A 105 -24.42 12.35 -3.50
N GLU A 106 -25.31 11.58 -4.09
CA GLU A 106 -25.95 10.45 -3.39
C GLU A 106 -24.91 9.40 -2.95
N GLY A 107 -23.89 9.13 -3.78
CA GLY A 107 -22.80 8.23 -3.45
C GLY A 107 -21.89 8.76 -2.33
N ASP A 108 -21.63 10.07 -2.31
CA ASP A 108 -20.80 10.69 -1.27
C ASP A 108 -21.43 10.52 0.11
N ARG A 109 -22.75 10.56 0.22
CA ARG A 109 -23.46 10.27 1.47
C ARG A 109 -23.17 8.87 2.00
N VAL A 110 -23.04 7.89 1.11
CA VAL A 110 -22.81 6.48 1.51
C VAL A 110 -21.42 6.33 2.12
N PHE A 111 -20.38 6.79 1.44
CA PHE A 111 -19.03 6.59 1.95
C PHE A 111 -18.66 7.56 3.09
N LEU A 112 -19.18 8.79 3.09
CA LEU A 112 -18.97 9.74 4.19
C LEU A 112 -19.63 9.27 5.50
N ASP A 113 -20.81 8.62 5.44
CA ASP A 113 -21.45 8.02 6.63
C ASP A 113 -20.56 6.94 7.26
N GLU A 114 -19.99 6.06 6.44
CA GLU A 114 -19.03 5.06 6.92
C GLU A 114 -17.74 5.71 7.47
N LEU A 115 -17.20 6.74 6.81
CA LEU A 115 -16.00 7.44 7.25
C LEU A 115 -16.21 8.10 8.62
N LEU A 116 -17.31 8.84 8.78
CA LEU A 116 -17.69 9.50 10.03
C LEU A 116 -17.99 8.51 11.17
N SER A 117 -18.43 7.29 10.84
CA SER A 117 -18.61 6.22 11.82
C SER A 117 -17.30 5.56 12.27
N GLY A 118 -16.15 6.01 11.74
CA GLY A 118 -14.82 5.50 12.08
C GLY A 118 -14.44 4.21 11.34
N ARG A 119 -15.15 3.87 10.25
CA ARG A 119 -14.78 2.71 9.45
C ARG A 119 -13.48 2.97 8.68
N LYS A 120 -12.53 2.05 8.83
CA LYS A 120 -11.20 2.23 8.26
C LYS A 120 -11.12 1.91 6.77
N ARG A 121 -11.90 0.92 6.30
CA ARG A 121 -11.90 0.53 4.89
C ARG A 121 -13.25 0.79 4.24
N ILE A 122 -13.22 1.61 3.15
CA ILE A 122 -14.39 2.11 2.44
C ILE A 122 -14.12 2.01 0.94
N SER A 123 -14.70 1.01 0.27
CA SER A 123 -14.58 0.87 -1.17
C SER A 123 -15.93 0.55 -1.79
N TYR A 124 -16.28 1.30 -2.81
CA TYR A 124 -17.59 1.23 -3.46
C TYR A 124 -17.49 1.35 -4.97
N GLU A 125 -18.42 0.74 -5.67
CA GLU A 125 -18.76 0.99 -7.07
C GLU A 125 -20.13 1.68 -7.10
N PHE A 126 -20.16 2.91 -7.57
CA PHE A 126 -21.36 3.69 -7.77
C PHE A 126 -21.67 3.82 -9.27
N THR A 127 -22.89 3.45 -9.68
CA THR A 127 -23.32 3.68 -11.05
C THR A 127 -24.36 4.79 -11.08
N TYR A 128 -24.07 5.82 -11.84
CA TYR A 128 -24.94 6.97 -12.08
C TYR A 128 -25.59 6.91 -13.45
N LYS A 129 -26.85 7.31 -13.50
CA LYS A 129 -27.53 7.65 -14.77
C LYS A 129 -27.95 9.12 -14.68
N LYS A 130 -27.32 9.95 -15.49
CA LYS A 130 -27.33 11.40 -15.30
C LYS A 130 -26.84 11.71 -13.88
N ASP A 131 -27.60 12.49 -13.11
CA ASP A 131 -27.21 12.92 -11.76
C ASP A 131 -27.79 12.01 -10.65
N ARG A 132 -28.36 10.82 -10.97
CA ARG A 132 -28.98 9.92 -10.01
C ARG A 132 -28.17 8.65 -9.82
N LEU A 133 -27.92 8.31 -8.57
CA LEU A 133 -27.35 7.03 -8.18
C LEU A 133 -28.36 5.91 -8.46
N VAL A 134 -28.04 4.99 -9.38
CA VAL A 134 -28.92 3.85 -9.73
C VAL A 134 -28.42 2.53 -9.16
N LYS A 135 -27.14 2.47 -8.78
CA LYS A 135 -26.54 1.29 -8.14
C LYS A 135 -25.44 1.71 -7.20
N SER A 136 -25.43 1.10 -6.03
CA SER A 136 -24.37 1.17 -5.03
C SER A 136 -23.94 -0.25 -4.68
N ARG A 137 -22.67 -0.57 -4.81
CA ARG A 137 -22.11 -1.87 -4.48
C ARG A 137 -20.84 -1.70 -3.65
N LYS A 138 -20.84 -2.22 -2.43
CA LYS A 138 -19.63 -2.28 -1.61
C LYS A 138 -18.63 -3.26 -2.23
N VAL A 139 -17.38 -2.82 -2.40
CA VAL A 139 -16.30 -3.66 -2.88
C VAL A 139 -15.66 -4.38 -1.70
N LEU A 140 -15.74 -5.71 -1.73
CA LEU A 140 -15.14 -6.54 -0.69
C LEU A 140 -13.73 -6.95 -1.09
N ILE A 141 -12.85 -7.16 -0.10
CA ILE A 141 -11.57 -7.82 -0.32
C ILE A 141 -11.81 -9.20 -0.93
N ARG A 142 -11.06 -9.49 -1.98
CA ARG A 142 -11.03 -10.79 -2.67
C ARG A 142 -9.62 -11.28 -2.89
N ASN A 143 -8.66 -10.37 -3.01
CA ASN A 143 -7.28 -10.67 -3.32
C ASN A 143 -6.41 -10.34 -2.10
N ILE A 144 -5.73 -11.33 -1.58
CA ILE A 144 -4.80 -11.20 -0.48
C ILE A 144 -3.39 -11.30 -1.06
N LEU A 145 -2.67 -10.19 -1.01
CA LEU A 145 -1.30 -10.08 -1.49
C LEU A 145 -0.37 -10.19 -0.29
N PHE A 146 0.57 -11.11 -0.33
CA PHE A 146 1.56 -11.28 0.74
C PHE A 146 2.93 -10.80 0.27
N ASP A 147 3.65 -10.07 1.14
CA ASP A 147 5.09 -10.06 1.02
C ASP A 147 5.67 -11.45 1.35
N LEU A 148 6.94 -11.68 1.05
CA LEU A 148 7.61 -12.96 1.27
C LEU A 148 8.53 -12.91 2.48
N ASP A 149 9.55 -12.03 2.43
CA ASP A 149 10.62 -11.96 3.41
C ASP A 149 10.11 -11.29 4.69
N GLY A 150 10.05 -12.02 5.82
CA GLY A 150 9.52 -11.50 7.08
C GLY A 150 8.00 -11.63 7.25
N THR A 151 7.30 -12.02 6.20
CA THR A 151 5.84 -12.19 6.21
C THR A 151 5.43 -13.66 6.06
N LEU A 152 5.84 -14.32 4.99
CA LEU A 152 5.59 -15.75 4.75
C LEU A 152 6.74 -16.62 5.23
N ILE A 153 7.97 -16.14 5.06
CA ILE A 153 9.20 -16.89 5.31
C ILE A 153 10.17 -16.02 6.13
N ASP A 154 10.73 -16.58 7.19
CA ASP A 154 11.84 -15.96 7.92
C ASP A 154 13.15 -16.19 7.13
N THR A 155 13.48 -15.23 6.28
CA THR A 155 14.65 -15.27 5.40
C THR A 155 15.88 -14.55 5.97
N GLY A 156 15.77 -14.02 7.17
CA GLY A 156 16.78 -13.14 7.75
C GLY A 156 18.14 -13.78 7.90
N GLU A 157 18.22 -15.04 8.31
CA GLU A 157 19.50 -15.71 8.49
C GLU A 157 20.32 -15.74 7.21
N GLY A 158 19.72 -16.15 6.10
CA GLY A 158 20.39 -16.23 4.80
C GLY A 158 20.80 -14.87 4.26
N ILE A 159 19.94 -13.84 4.43
CA ILE A 159 20.20 -12.47 4.03
C ILE A 159 21.37 -11.91 4.86
N MET A 160 21.29 -11.96 6.18
CA MET A 160 22.29 -11.40 7.08
C MET A 160 23.66 -12.08 6.93
N ARG A 161 23.70 -13.42 6.80
CA ARG A 161 24.95 -14.16 6.55
C ARG A 161 25.57 -13.82 5.20
N SER A 162 24.77 -13.58 4.17
CA SER A 162 25.26 -13.18 2.85
C SER A 162 25.71 -11.73 2.81
N ALA A 163 25.05 -10.84 3.56
CA ALA A 163 25.50 -9.48 3.75
C ALA A 163 26.86 -9.43 4.49
N ARG A 164 26.99 -10.21 5.56
CA ARG A 164 28.28 -10.39 6.26
C ARG A 164 29.39 -10.84 5.32
N TYR A 165 29.15 -11.90 4.53
CA TYR A 165 30.11 -12.40 3.54
C TYR A 165 30.57 -11.32 2.55
N ALA A 166 29.65 -10.46 2.11
CA ALA A 166 29.98 -9.35 1.23
C ALA A 166 30.82 -8.28 1.96
N LEU A 167 30.44 -7.86 3.16
CA LEU A 167 31.16 -6.86 3.95
C LEU A 167 32.58 -7.30 4.32
N GLU A 168 32.75 -8.54 4.74
CA GLU A 168 34.06 -9.12 5.05
C GLU A 168 35.01 -9.14 3.83
N SER A 169 34.48 -9.19 2.60
CA SER A 169 35.29 -9.15 1.37
C SER A 169 36.00 -7.82 1.13
N ILE A 170 35.57 -6.76 1.81
CA ILE A 170 36.23 -5.42 1.76
C ILE A 170 36.86 -5.03 3.10
N GLY A 171 37.01 -6.00 4.02
CA GLY A 171 37.66 -5.80 5.31
C GLY A 171 36.79 -5.20 6.40
N ILE A 172 35.47 -5.14 6.21
CA ILE A 172 34.52 -4.77 7.28
C ILE A 172 34.16 -6.04 8.05
N GLU A 173 34.69 -6.14 9.26
CA GLU A 173 34.40 -7.27 10.16
C GLU A 173 33.03 -7.10 10.81
N VAL A 174 32.24 -8.19 10.85
CA VAL A 174 30.94 -8.27 11.51
C VAL A 174 30.97 -9.39 12.54
N SER A 175 30.95 -9.03 13.82
CA SER A 175 31.06 -9.99 14.92
C SER A 175 29.87 -10.95 14.99
N ASP A 176 28.66 -10.42 14.90
CA ASP A 176 27.43 -11.18 14.87
C ASP A 176 26.60 -10.79 13.65
N TYR A 177 26.29 -11.74 12.77
CA TYR A 177 25.50 -11.47 11.58
C TYR A 177 24.09 -10.94 11.90
N ARG A 178 23.56 -11.22 13.08
CA ARG A 178 22.25 -10.72 13.53
C ARG A 178 22.20 -9.20 13.67
N GLU A 179 23.33 -8.53 13.81
CA GLU A 179 23.43 -7.07 13.78
C GLU A 179 23.05 -6.48 12.40
N LEU A 180 23.00 -7.32 11.37
CA LEU A 180 22.68 -6.94 9.99
C LEU A 180 21.19 -7.09 9.65
N SER A 181 20.29 -7.16 10.64
CA SER A 181 18.83 -7.30 10.42
C SER A 181 18.25 -6.22 9.50
N PHE A 182 18.84 -5.02 9.49
CA PHE A 182 18.44 -3.93 8.62
C PHE A 182 18.70 -4.15 7.10
N PHE A 183 19.31 -5.29 6.72
CA PHE A 183 19.40 -5.72 5.32
C PHE A 183 18.16 -6.45 4.84
N VAL A 184 17.26 -6.86 5.76
CA VAL A 184 16.02 -7.55 5.40
C VAL A 184 14.96 -6.52 5.01
N GLY A 185 14.45 -6.60 3.79
CA GLY A 185 13.44 -5.71 3.22
C GLY A 185 13.98 -4.65 2.26
N PRO A 186 14.94 -3.79 2.65
CA PRO A 186 15.41 -2.71 1.77
C PRO A 186 16.25 -3.21 0.58
N PRO A 187 16.28 -2.43 -0.53
CA PRO A 187 17.22 -2.67 -1.62
C PRO A 187 18.67 -2.65 -1.14
N LEU A 188 19.44 -3.70 -1.46
CA LEU A 188 20.81 -3.90 -0.96
C LEU A 188 21.76 -2.72 -1.27
N VAL A 189 21.69 -2.17 -2.50
CA VAL A 189 22.54 -1.03 -2.89
C VAL A 189 22.28 0.14 -1.96
N HIS A 190 21.03 0.45 -1.68
CA HIS A 190 20.63 1.53 -0.78
C HIS A 190 21.13 1.30 0.64
N THR A 191 21.03 0.07 1.14
CA THR A 191 21.53 -0.29 2.48
C THR A 191 23.05 -0.09 2.58
N TYR A 192 23.84 -0.57 1.61
CA TYR A 192 25.30 -0.38 1.60
C TYR A 192 25.70 1.09 1.52
N THR A 193 25.04 1.89 0.68
CA THR A 193 25.35 3.31 0.55
C THR A 193 24.98 4.11 1.80
N GLN A 194 23.81 3.90 2.36
CA GLN A 194 23.33 4.70 3.50
C GLN A 194 23.94 4.29 4.84
N ARG A 195 24.05 2.99 5.11
CA ARG A 195 24.55 2.52 6.42
C ARG A 195 26.06 2.54 6.54
N TYR A 196 26.77 2.34 5.42
CA TYR A 196 28.23 2.25 5.41
C TYR A 196 28.88 3.43 4.69
N GLY A 197 28.12 4.36 4.12
CA GLY A 197 28.63 5.52 3.41
C GLY A 197 29.43 5.15 2.15
N LEU A 198 29.17 3.98 1.57
CA LEU A 198 29.91 3.49 0.40
C LEU A 198 29.43 4.17 -0.88
N ASP A 199 30.35 4.35 -1.82
CA ASP A 199 29.99 4.82 -3.16
C ASP A 199 29.20 3.77 -3.94
N MET A 200 28.49 4.21 -4.98
CA MET A 200 27.59 3.38 -5.78
C MET A 200 28.29 2.18 -6.44
N ASP A 201 29.53 2.37 -6.89
CA ASP A 201 30.28 1.31 -7.58
C ASP A 201 30.73 0.23 -6.59
N THR A 202 31.15 0.63 -5.41
CA THR A 202 31.48 -0.29 -4.32
C THR A 202 30.23 -1.03 -3.84
N ALA A 203 29.10 -0.32 -3.65
CA ALA A 203 27.84 -0.94 -3.26
C ALA A 203 27.37 -2.00 -4.29
N ARG A 204 27.46 -1.71 -5.59
CA ARG A 204 27.13 -2.67 -6.66
C ARG A 204 28.04 -3.90 -6.65
N ARG A 205 29.35 -3.72 -6.40
CA ARG A 205 30.27 -4.87 -6.23
C ARG A 205 29.91 -5.71 -5.03
N LEU A 206 29.51 -5.10 -3.91
CA LEU A 206 29.06 -5.83 -2.73
C LEU A 206 27.75 -6.60 -2.98
N VAL A 207 26.81 -6.04 -3.74
CA VAL A 207 25.61 -6.77 -4.17
C VAL A 207 25.99 -7.99 -5.01
N THR A 208 26.98 -7.88 -5.92
CA THR A 208 27.48 -9.03 -6.68
C THR A 208 28.08 -10.08 -5.73
N LYS A 209 28.90 -9.63 -4.77
CA LYS A 209 29.51 -10.51 -3.77
C LYS A 209 28.50 -11.19 -2.86
N TYR A 210 27.49 -10.43 -2.41
CA TYR A 210 26.34 -10.97 -1.68
C TYR A 210 25.64 -12.08 -2.46
N ARG A 211 25.36 -11.86 -3.75
CA ARG A 211 24.66 -12.81 -4.63
C ARG A 211 25.44 -14.10 -4.85
N GLU A 212 26.78 -14.08 -4.80
CA GLU A 212 27.62 -15.30 -4.91
C GLU A 212 27.25 -16.33 -3.82
N ARG A 213 27.02 -15.86 -2.57
CA ARG A 213 26.63 -16.74 -1.49
C ARG A 213 25.12 -16.95 -1.43
N TYR A 214 24.37 -15.86 -1.61
CA TYR A 214 22.92 -15.88 -1.41
C TYR A 214 22.20 -16.83 -2.37
N ASN A 215 22.58 -16.81 -3.66
CA ASN A 215 21.89 -17.59 -4.69
C ASN A 215 21.97 -19.12 -4.48
N ASP A 216 23.06 -19.60 -3.91
CA ASP A 216 23.34 -21.03 -3.79
C ASP A 216 23.08 -21.55 -2.36
N ILE A 217 23.36 -20.76 -1.35
CA ILE A 217 23.29 -21.15 0.06
C ILE A 217 22.24 -20.31 0.81
N GLY A 218 22.43 -19.00 0.84
CA GLY A 218 21.66 -18.10 1.68
C GLY A 218 20.18 -18.09 1.35
N LEU A 219 19.80 -18.33 0.10
CA LEU A 219 18.39 -18.40 -0.30
C LEU A 219 17.62 -19.47 0.49
N PHE A 220 18.26 -20.56 0.90
CA PHE A 220 17.65 -21.68 1.58
C PHE A 220 17.98 -21.76 3.09
N GLU A 221 18.73 -20.77 3.62
CA GLU A 221 18.92 -20.60 5.06
C GLU A 221 17.73 -19.80 5.64
N CYS A 222 16.55 -20.41 5.59
CA CYS A 222 15.28 -19.80 5.97
C CYS A 222 14.23 -20.86 6.25
N GLU A 223 13.15 -20.48 6.92
CA GLU A 223 12.00 -21.36 7.18
C GLU A 223 10.68 -20.57 7.06
N PRO A 224 9.59 -21.20 6.60
CA PRO A 224 8.26 -20.60 6.67
C PRO A 224 7.89 -20.31 8.12
N TYR A 225 7.23 -19.18 8.37
CA TYR A 225 6.67 -18.92 9.69
C TYR A 225 5.66 -20.00 10.06
N LYS A 226 5.65 -20.37 11.34
CA LYS A 226 4.74 -21.41 11.83
C LYS A 226 3.29 -21.00 11.60
N GLY A 227 2.52 -21.87 10.94
CA GLY A 227 1.09 -21.65 10.67
C GLY A 227 0.81 -20.91 9.37
N VAL A 228 1.84 -20.46 8.60
CA VAL A 228 1.62 -19.71 7.36
C VAL A 228 0.91 -20.53 6.29
N ILE A 229 1.27 -21.80 6.15
CA ILE A 229 0.66 -22.69 5.14
C ILE A 229 -0.83 -22.87 5.44
N GLU A 230 -1.14 -23.13 6.72
CA GLU A 230 -2.51 -23.30 7.19
C GLU A 230 -3.33 -22.02 7.03
N CYS A 231 -2.75 -20.86 7.33
CA CYS A 231 -3.40 -19.57 7.18
C CYS A 231 -3.75 -19.28 5.70
N VAL A 232 -2.78 -19.45 4.78
CA VAL A 232 -3.03 -19.23 3.35
C VAL A 232 -4.06 -20.22 2.81
N GLN A 233 -4.00 -21.48 3.24
CA GLN A 233 -5.01 -22.48 2.84
C GLN A 233 -6.41 -22.11 3.35
N ASP A 234 -6.54 -21.69 4.61
CA ASP A 234 -7.81 -21.27 5.20
C ASP A 234 -8.42 -20.06 4.46
N LEU A 235 -7.61 -19.09 4.07
CA LEU A 235 -8.05 -17.98 3.23
C LEU A 235 -8.58 -18.46 1.87
N ARG A 236 -7.88 -19.38 1.22
CA ARG A 236 -8.32 -19.96 -0.05
C ARG A 236 -9.62 -20.75 0.08
N ASP A 237 -9.77 -21.55 1.15
CA ASP A 237 -10.99 -22.31 1.45
C ASP A 237 -12.18 -21.37 1.72
N LYS A 238 -11.92 -20.15 2.21
CA LYS A 238 -12.93 -19.08 2.34
C LYS A 238 -13.21 -18.30 1.05
N GLY A 239 -12.55 -18.66 -0.05
CA GLY A 239 -12.78 -18.10 -1.38
C GLY A 239 -11.95 -16.85 -1.72
N TYR A 240 -10.95 -16.51 -0.92
CA TYR A 240 -9.97 -15.47 -1.28
C TYR A 240 -9.00 -16.00 -2.33
N ARG A 241 -8.57 -15.12 -3.23
CA ARG A 241 -7.42 -15.34 -4.10
C ARG A 241 -6.17 -14.90 -3.36
N THR A 242 -5.09 -15.62 -3.51
CA THR A 242 -3.84 -15.34 -2.79
C THR A 242 -2.69 -15.14 -3.76
N PHE A 243 -1.87 -14.14 -3.49
CA PHE A 243 -0.77 -13.71 -4.36
C PHE A 243 0.46 -13.44 -3.52
N VAL A 244 1.63 -13.48 -4.15
CA VAL A 244 2.87 -12.94 -3.58
C VAL A 244 3.27 -11.69 -4.35
N ALA A 245 3.58 -10.61 -3.62
CA ALA A 245 4.09 -9.35 -4.15
C ALA A 245 5.30 -8.91 -3.31
N SER A 246 6.52 -9.14 -3.79
CA SER A 246 7.75 -8.93 -3.02
C SER A 246 8.79 -8.13 -3.79
N SER A 247 9.53 -7.26 -3.10
CA SER A 247 10.70 -6.58 -3.67
C SER A 247 11.88 -7.53 -3.92
N LYS A 248 11.78 -8.79 -3.49
CA LYS A 248 12.70 -9.86 -3.88
C LYS A 248 12.52 -10.23 -5.36
N PRO A 249 13.58 -10.57 -6.10
CA PRO A 249 13.46 -11.03 -7.49
C PRO A 249 12.45 -12.17 -7.63
N GLU A 250 11.51 -12.06 -8.59
CA GLU A 250 10.40 -13.01 -8.78
C GLU A 250 10.90 -14.48 -8.92
N ALA A 251 11.98 -14.69 -9.66
CA ALA A 251 12.55 -16.02 -9.80
C ALA A 251 13.01 -16.63 -8.46
N MET A 252 13.49 -15.81 -7.53
CA MET A 252 13.90 -16.25 -6.18
C MET A 252 12.68 -16.54 -5.32
N CYS A 253 11.64 -15.70 -5.40
CA CYS A 253 10.36 -15.95 -4.72
C CYS A 253 9.80 -17.32 -5.14
N ARG A 254 9.71 -17.58 -6.43
CA ARG A 254 9.22 -18.84 -6.97
C ARG A 254 10.09 -20.05 -6.54
N ARG A 255 11.43 -19.90 -6.51
CA ARG A 255 12.34 -20.96 -6.03
C ARG A 255 12.09 -21.32 -4.56
N LEU A 256 11.90 -20.31 -3.69
CA LEU A 256 11.59 -20.52 -2.27
C LEU A 256 10.23 -21.19 -2.07
N LEU A 257 9.20 -20.67 -2.74
CA LEU A 257 7.86 -21.23 -2.66
C LEU A 257 7.79 -22.66 -3.18
N MET A 258 8.57 -23.01 -4.22
CA MET A 258 8.69 -24.39 -4.68
C MET A 258 9.43 -25.26 -3.66
N HIS A 259 10.50 -24.76 -3.05
CA HIS A 259 11.30 -25.50 -2.06
C HIS A 259 10.44 -25.96 -0.86
N PHE A 260 9.52 -25.09 -0.40
CA PHE A 260 8.62 -25.38 0.70
C PHE A 260 7.25 -25.94 0.29
N ASP A 261 7.07 -26.33 -0.98
CA ASP A 261 5.77 -26.79 -1.54
C ASP A 261 4.60 -25.79 -1.37
N MET A 262 4.92 -24.50 -1.29
CA MET A 262 3.97 -23.42 -1.09
C MET A 262 3.47 -22.78 -2.39
N LEU A 263 4.18 -22.96 -3.53
CA LEU A 263 3.84 -22.24 -4.78
C LEU A 263 2.39 -22.49 -5.22
N LYS A 264 1.87 -23.67 -5.01
CA LYS A 264 0.49 -24.06 -5.35
C LYS A 264 -0.60 -23.32 -4.55
N LEU A 265 -0.22 -22.66 -3.46
CA LEU A 265 -1.11 -21.86 -2.62
C LEU A 265 -1.37 -20.45 -3.18
N PHE A 266 -0.65 -20.05 -4.21
CA PHE A 266 -0.74 -18.70 -4.76
C PHE A 266 -1.18 -18.74 -6.22
N ASP A 267 -2.11 -17.84 -6.58
CA ASP A 267 -2.61 -17.70 -7.94
C ASP A 267 -1.56 -17.05 -8.85
N ASP A 268 -0.74 -16.14 -8.31
CA ASP A 268 0.44 -15.61 -9.00
C ASP A 268 1.51 -15.12 -7.99
N VAL A 269 2.71 -14.89 -8.52
CA VAL A 269 3.86 -14.35 -7.80
C VAL A 269 4.46 -13.23 -8.62
N ALA A 270 4.49 -12.03 -8.07
CA ALA A 270 5.16 -10.87 -8.64
C ALA A 270 6.38 -10.50 -7.78
N GLY A 271 7.44 -10.05 -8.43
CA GLY A 271 8.67 -9.66 -7.75
C GLY A 271 9.52 -8.74 -8.60
N ALA A 272 10.62 -8.24 -8.01
CA ALA A 272 11.57 -7.39 -8.72
C ALA A 272 12.14 -8.06 -9.97
N THR A 273 12.49 -7.23 -10.98
CA THR A 273 13.10 -7.72 -12.22
C THR A 273 14.63 -7.68 -12.16
N PRO A 274 15.34 -8.59 -12.85
CA PRO A 274 16.80 -8.62 -12.86
C PRO A 274 17.46 -7.38 -13.46
N ASP A 275 16.75 -6.67 -14.34
CA ASP A 275 17.22 -5.45 -15.00
C ASP A 275 16.98 -4.17 -14.18
N GLY A 276 16.33 -4.30 -13.00
CA GLY A 276 16.08 -3.20 -12.08
C GLY A 276 15.02 -2.20 -12.55
N LYS A 277 14.17 -2.58 -13.52
CA LYS A 277 13.05 -1.73 -13.93
C LYS A 277 11.89 -1.81 -12.96
N ILE A 278 11.76 -2.92 -12.26
CA ILE A 278 10.83 -3.12 -11.17
C ILE A 278 11.68 -3.50 -9.97
N ASP A 279 11.76 -2.64 -8.97
CA ASP A 279 12.64 -2.79 -7.79
C ASP A 279 11.95 -2.37 -6.47
N THR A 280 10.93 -1.52 -6.55
CA THR A 280 10.15 -1.07 -5.39
C THR A 280 8.87 -1.89 -5.19
N LYS A 281 8.31 -1.84 -3.98
CA LYS A 281 7.04 -2.52 -3.68
C LYS A 281 5.89 -1.99 -4.55
N SER A 282 5.80 -0.68 -4.73
CA SER A 282 4.75 -0.06 -5.56
C SER A 282 4.85 -0.48 -7.03
N GLU A 283 6.06 -0.54 -7.61
CA GLU A 283 6.24 -1.03 -8.99
C GLU A 283 5.83 -2.49 -9.15
N VAL A 284 6.16 -3.35 -8.17
CA VAL A 284 5.73 -4.76 -8.15
C VAL A 284 4.22 -4.88 -8.08
N LEU A 285 3.56 -4.04 -7.28
CA LEU A 285 2.10 -4.02 -7.17
C LEU A 285 1.45 -3.56 -8.48
N TYR A 286 1.96 -2.48 -9.11
CA TYR A 286 1.46 -2.04 -10.43
C TYR A 286 1.64 -3.11 -11.50
N GLU A 287 2.78 -3.81 -11.52
CA GLU A 287 3.02 -4.94 -12.43
C GLU A 287 1.99 -6.06 -12.20
N LEU A 288 1.72 -6.42 -10.93
CA LEU A 288 0.73 -7.44 -10.60
C LEU A 288 -0.68 -7.00 -11.04
N PHE A 289 -1.06 -5.74 -10.81
CA PHE A 289 -2.37 -5.21 -11.25
C PHE A 289 -2.51 -5.25 -12.77
N GLY A 290 -1.45 -4.93 -13.50
CA GLY A 290 -1.42 -4.99 -14.96
C GLY A 290 -1.65 -6.41 -15.53
N ARG A 291 -1.37 -7.46 -14.75
CA ARG A 291 -1.65 -8.85 -15.14
C ARG A 291 -3.14 -9.21 -15.07
N TYR A 292 -3.96 -8.41 -14.37
CA TYR A 292 -5.40 -8.67 -14.13
C TYR A 292 -6.32 -7.52 -14.56
N PRO A 293 -6.19 -7.00 -15.80
CA PRO A 293 -6.91 -5.80 -16.23
C PRO A 293 -8.42 -6.02 -16.42
N ALA A 294 -8.87 -7.27 -16.53
CA ALA A 294 -10.27 -7.63 -16.75
C ALA A 294 -11.07 -7.88 -15.46
N ASP A 295 -10.42 -7.85 -14.30
CA ASP A 295 -11.12 -8.03 -13.02
C ASP A 295 -11.96 -6.79 -12.69
N THR A 296 -13.25 -6.97 -12.50
CA THR A 296 -14.21 -5.90 -12.16
C THR A 296 -14.98 -6.27 -10.89
N PRO A 297 -15.02 -5.45 -9.84
CA PRO A 297 -14.30 -4.16 -9.68
C PRO A 297 -12.82 -4.37 -9.81
N GLY A 298 -12.06 -3.31 -10.11
CA GLY A 298 -10.64 -3.38 -10.38
C GLY A 298 -9.89 -4.27 -9.39
N PHE A 299 -8.87 -4.97 -9.86
CA PHE A 299 -8.09 -5.90 -9.02
C PHE A 299 -7.55 -5.17 -7.77
N ALA A 300 -7.04 -3.94 -7.94
CA ALA A 300 -6.54 -3.10 -6.86
C ALA A 300 -7.61 -2.83 -5.79
N ALA A 301 -8.79 -2.34 -6.17
CA ALA A 301 -9.87 -1.99 -5.24
C ALA A 301 -10.33 -3.16 -4.35
N SER A 302 -10.18 -4.39 -4.82
CA SER A 302 -10.50 -5.61 -4.07
C SER A 302 -9.30 -6.29 -3.43
N SER A 303 -8.15 -5.63 -3.38
CA SER A 303 -6.89 -6.16 -2.85
C SER A 303 -6.53 -5.58 -1.48
N ILE A 304 -5.76 -6.36 -0.73
CA ILE A 304 -5.04 -5.91 0.47
C ILE A 304 -3.65 -6.52 0.47
N LEU A 305 -2.64 -5.71 0.85
CA LEU A 305 -1.27 -6.19 1.04
C LEU A 305 -1.04 -6.54 2.50
N ILE A 306 -0.46 -7.71 2.74
CA ILE A 306 0.02 -8.14 4.05
C ILE A 306 1.54 -8.10 4.03
N GLY A 307 2.15 -7.36 4.94
CA GLY A 307 3.60 -7.20 5.00
C GLY A 307 4.09 -6.79 6.38
N ASP A 308 5.38 -6.95 6.61
CA ASP A 308 6.00 -6.75 7.92
C ASP A 308 6.86 -5.49 8.00
N THR A 309 7.13 -4.81 6.89
CA THR A 309 8.01 -3.64 6.87
C THR A 309 7.30 -2.36 6.44
N ARG A 310 7.94 -1.21 6.76
CA ARG A 310 7.54 0.10 6.26
C ARG A 310 7.39 0.16 4.73
N TYR A 311 8.18 -0.64 4.00
CA TYR A 311 8.16 -0.65 2.53
C TYR A 311 6.86 -1.25 2.00
N ASP A 312 6.26 -2.19 2.73
CA ASP A 312 4.98 -2.79 2.38
C ASP A 312 3.85 -1.79 2.57
N ILE A 313 3.82 -1.12 3.74
CA ILE A 313 2.79 -0.14 4.03
C ILE A 313 2.89 1.06 3.08
N ALA A 314 4.10 1.60 2.89
CA ALA A 314 4.31 2.70 1.96
C ALA A 314 3.96 2.31 0.52
N GLY A 315 4.39 1.12 0.06
CA GLY A 315 4.06 0.64 -1.29
C GLY A 315 2.57 0.41 -1.50
N ALA A 316 1.84 -0.07 -0.48
CA ALA A 316 0.38 -0.18 -0.53
C ALA A 316 -0.29 1.21 -0.63
N ASN A 317 0.17 2.17 0.17
CA ASN A 317 -0.32 3.55 0.13
C ASN A 317 -0.05 4.21 -1.23
N ASP A 318 1.14 4.02 -1.80
CA ASP A 318 1.53 4.58 -3.12
C ASP A 318 0.58 4.13 -4.24
N VAL A 319 0.15 2.87 -4.20
CA VAL A 319 -0.75 2.31 -5.23
C VAL A 319 -2.22 2.39 -4.83
N GLY A 320 -2.53 2.94 -3.65
CA GLY A 320 -3.88 3.13 -3.17
C GLY A 320 -4.61 1.83 -2.85
N ILE A 321 -3.97 0.91 -2.11
CA ILE A 321 -4.64 -0.26 -1.53
C ILE A 321 -4.47 -0.31 -0.02
N SER A 322 -5.39 -0.98 0.67
CA SER A 322 -5.25 -1.22 2.11
C SER A 322 -4.08 -2.14 2.41
N SER A 323 -3.50 -1.99 3.60
CA SER A 323 -2.47 -2.89 4.11
C SER A 323 -2.81 -3.41 5.51
N LEU A 324 -2.38 -4.65 5.79
CA LEU A 324 -2.37 -5.27 7.10
C LEU A 324 -0.91 -5.51 7.49
N GLY A 325 -0.48 -4.87 8.57
CA GLY A 325 0.86 -5.04 9.10
C GLY A 325 0.97 -6.30 9.94
N VAL A 326 2.08 -7.03 9.82
CA VAL A 326 2.42 -8.14 10.71
C VAL A 326 3.65 -7.78 11.53
N SER A 327 3.56 -7.86 12.85
CA SER A 327 4.65 -7.45 13.76
C SER A 327 5.52 -8.61 14.25
N TYR A 328 5.30 -9.81 13.75
CA TYR A 328 6.18 -10.96 13.99
C TYR A 328 7.40 -11.02 13.05
N GLY A 329 7.43 -10.16 12.02
CA GLY A 329 8.55 -10.02 11.09
C GLY A 329 9.63 -9.05 11.58
N TYR A 330 10.17 -8.22 10.69
CA TYR A 330 11.31 -7.33 10.96
C TYR A 330 10.93 -5.89 11.31
N GLY A 331 9.72 -5.44 10.96
CA GLY A 331 9.21 -4.12 11.31
C GLY A 331 8.56 -4.06 12.69
N SER A 332 8.37 -2.86 13.23
CA SER A 332 7.68 -2.69 14.51
C SER A 332 6.21 -2.30 14.32
N ALA A 333 5.36 -2.73 15.26
CA ALA A 333 3.94 -2.38 15.23
C ALA A 333 3.71 -0.87 15.22
N GLU A 334 4.53 -0.11 15.97
CA GLU A 334 4.46 1.34 16.04
C GLU A 334 4.78 2.00 14.70
N GLU A 335 5.83 1.52 14.01
CA GLU A 335 6.20 2.03 12.69
C GLU A 335 5.10 1.73 11.66
N LEU A 336 4.62 0.49 11.59
CA LEU A 336 3.57 0.08 10.66
C LEU A 336 2.26 0.86 10.89
N SER A 337 1.89 1.08 12.15
CA SER A 337 0.71 1.87 12.51
C SER A 337 0.86 3.33 12.10
N SER A 338 2.03 3.94 12.36
CA SER A 338 2.29 5.34 12.03
C SER A 338 2.26 5.61 10.52
N LEU A 339 2.51 4.60 9.71
CA LEU A 339 2.45 4.66 8.24
C LEU A 339 1.05 4.38 7.68
N GLY A 340 0.05 4.13 8.52
CA GLY A 340 -1.33 3.99 8.10
C GLY A 340 -1.76 2.56 7.75
N ALA A 341 -1.09 1.53 8.28
CA ALA A 341 -1.62 0.16 8.18
C ALA A 341 -3.04 0.10 8.76
N ALA A 342 -3.99 -0.46 8.01
CA ALA A 342 -5.41 -0.51 8.42
C ALA A 342 -5.61 -1.37 9.68
N SER A 343 -4.80 -2.41 9.84
CA SER A 343 -4.74 -3.25 11.04
C SER A 343 -3.34 -3.80 11.23
N ILE A 344 -3.01 -4.19 12.47
CA ILE A 344 -1.76 -4.87 12.79
C ILE A 344 -2.07 -6.13 13.59
N VAL A 345 -1.43 -7.23 13.20
CA VAL A 345 -1.51 -8.50 13.90
C VAL A 345 -0.12 -8.93 14.40
N SER A 346 -0.08 -9.62 15.52
CA SER A 346 1.15 -10.11 16.13
C SER A 346 1.41 -11.60 15.90
N ASP A 347 0.40 -12.30 15.37
CA ASP A 347 0.48 -13.74 15.07
C ASP A 347 -0.26 -14.03 13.76
N ILE A 348 0.24 -15.00 13.01
CA ILE A 348 -0.33 -15.44 11.74
C ILE A 348 -1.79 -15.89 11.86
N SER A 349 -2.16 -16.51 12.99
CA SER A 349 -3.53 -16.98 13.23
C SER A 349 -4.56 -15.84 13.29
N GLU A 350 -4.13 -14.60 13.54
CA GLU A 350 -5.01 -13.42 13.62
C GLU A 350 -5.36 -12.86 12.24
N ILE A 351 -4.61 -13.20 11.18
CA ILE A 351 -4.77 -12.63 9.83
C ILE A 351 -6.18 -12.86 9.30
N THR A 352 -6.64 -14.11 9.31
CA THR A 352 -7.96 -14.46 8.76
C THR A 352 -9.08 -13.75 9.50
N ASP A 353 -9.02 -13.70 10.83
CA ASP A 353 -10.06 -13.06 11.65
C ASP A 353 -10.07 -11.53 11.42
N SER A 354 -8.91 -10.91 11.32
CA SER A 354 -8.78 -9.47 11.00
C SER A 354 -9.42 -9.13 9.66
N LEU A 355 -9.20 -9.95 8.63
CA LEU A 355 -9.79 -9.76 7.30
C LEU A 355 -11.31 -9.94 7.28
N ILE A 356 -11.84 -10.90 8.04
CA ILE A 356 -13.29 -11.19 8.11
C ILE A 356 -14.03 -10.10 8.89
N GLN A 357 -13.44 -9.55 9.93
CA GLN A 357 -14.05 -8.46 10.73
C GLN A 357 -14.09 -7.13 9.99
N GLY A 358 -13.45 -7.05 8.83
CA GLY A 358 -13.52 -5.91 7.91
C GLY A 358 -12.53 -4.79 8.23
N LEU A 359 -11.41 -5.16 8.91
CA LEU A 359 -10.28 -4.28 9.28
C LEU A 359 -10.68 -3.04 10.05
#